data_4e826b0887c46d5d2ae60b350fab64a0
#
_entry.id   4e826b0887c46d5d2ae60b350fab64a0
#
_cell.length_a   1.000
_cell.length_b   1.000
_cell.length_c   1.000
_cell.angle_alpha   90.00
_cell.angle_beta   90.00
_cell.angle_gamma   90.00
#
_symmetry.space_group_name_H-M   'P 1'
#
loop_
_entity.id
_entity.type
_entity.pdbx_description
1 polymer ?
#
loop_
_entity_poly.entity_id
_entity_poly.type
_entity_poly.pdbx_seq_one_letter_code
_entity_poly.pdbx_strand_id
1 'polypeptide(L)'
;MELNTILVTQARTGSTRLPGKILKEVGSKSLLQIHLERLKKCKEVSKIIVATTDKPEDEIIYKKTIDLGIVASKGSEQNVLDRFYQAVKNDKPDWIVRLTSDCPLIDPKLVDDIILFVQNEDVDYGANILIENFPDGQDVEVFKFSALKN
;
A
#
# COMPACT_ATOMS: atom_id res chain seq x y z
N MET A 1 6.69 12.70 -20.48
CA MET A 1 5.87 13.07 -19.32
C MET A 1 6.07 11.99 -18.26
N GLU A 2 6.41 12.38 -17.08
CA GLU A 2 6.61 11.41 -15.99
C GLU A 2 5.25 10.86 -15.54
N LEU A 3 5.13 9.52 -15.43
CA LEU A 3 3.89 8.87 -15.02
C LEU A 3 3.65 9.10 -13.52
N ASN A 4 2.45 9.51 -13.17
CA ASN A 4 2.06 9.69 -11.76
C ASN A 4 1.67 8.34 -11.16
N THR A 5 2.53 7.78 -10.31
CA THR A 5 2.32 6.50 -9.65
C THR A 5 2.12 6.70 -8.15
N ILE A 6 0.97 6.31 -7.62
CA ILE A 6 0.66 6.39 -6.19
C ILE A 6 0.67 4.99 -5.57
N LEU A 7 1.41 4.82 -4.50
CA LEU A 7 1.42 3.59 -3.71
C LEU A 7 0.39 3.70 -2.58
N VAL A 8 -0.53 2.75 -2.53
CA VAL A 8 -1.50 2.62 -1.45
C VAL A 8 -1.24 1.32 -0.69
N THR A 9 -0.94 1.44 0.58
CA THR A 9 -0.80 0.29 1.48
C THR A 9 -1.98 0.23 2.45
N GLN A 10 -2.65 -0.91 2.51
CA GLN A 10 -3.79 -1.08 3.41
C GLN A 10 -3.36 -1.50 4.81
N ALA A 11 -3.99 -0.94 5.83
CA ALA A 11 -3.69 -1.19 7.22
C ALA A 11 -4.96 -1.21 8.08
N ARG A 12 -5.10 -2.21 8.94
CA ARG A 12 -6.18 -2.30 9.93
C ARG A 12 -5.72 -3.07 11.17
N THR A 13 -6.37 -2.82 12.30
CA THR A 13 -6.10 -3.55 13.55
C THR A 13 -6.77 -4.92 13.60
N GLY A 14 -7.87 -5.09 12.87
CA GLY A 14 -8.74 -6.27 12.88
C GLY A 14 -8.13 -7.51 12.20
N SER A 15 -6.98 -7.98 12.66
CA SER A 15 -6.44 -9.28 12.25
C SER A 15 -7.02 -10.39 13.14
N THR A 16 -7.61 -11.42 12.52
CA THR A 16 -8.19 -12.57 13.27
C THR A 16 -7.12 -13.47 13.87
N ARG A 17 -5.99 -13.65 13.20
CA ARG A 17 -4.86 -14.50 13.65
C ARG A 17 -4.01 -13.82 14.74
N LEU A 18 -3.76 -12.53 14.59
CA LEU A 18 -2.97 -11.74 15.54
C LEU A 18 -3.50 -10.31 15.58
N PRO A 19 -4.47 -10.01 16.47
CA PRO A 19 -5.07 -8.68 16.59
C PRO A 19 -4.02 -7.59 16.83
N GLY A 20 -4.15 -6.45 16.15
CA GLY A 20 -3.21 -5.34 16.27
C GLY A 20 -1.79 -5.64 15.78
N LYS A 21 -1.60 -6.65 14.94
CA LYS A 21 -0.29 -7.09 14.45
C LYS A 21 0.60 -5.95 13.98
N ILE A 22 0.10 -5.07 13.14
CA ILE A 22 0.89 -3.98 12.55
C ILE A 22 1.34 -2.92 13.56
N LEU A 23 0.73 -2.89 14.75
CA LEU A 23 1.10 -1.97 15.84
C LEU A 23 2.11 -2.60 16.82
N LYS A 24 2.37 -3.91 16.70
CA LYS A 24 3.40 -4.56 17.52
C LYS A 24 4.78 -4.03 17.19
N GLU A 25 5.61 -3.92 18.21
CA GLU A 25 6.93 -3.31 18.11
C GLU A 25 8.04 -4.37 18.01
N VAL A 26 9.02 -4.04 17.19
CA VAL A 26 10.32 -4.71 17.13
C VAL A 26 11.37 -3.65 17.46
N GLY A 27 12.01 -3.80 18.61
CA GLY A 27 12.80 -2.71 19.19
C GLY A 27 11.91 -1.52 19.56
N SER A 28 12.19 -0.36 19.01
CA SER A 28 11.44 0.89 19.25
C SER A 28 10.46 1.26 18.14
N LYS A 29 10.24 0.40 17.14
CA LYS A 29 9.43 0.71 15.96
C LYS A 29 8.31 -0.31 15.78
N SER A 30 7.10 0.17 15.49
CA SER A 30 6.00 -0.72 15.09
C SER A 30 6.26 -1.34 13.71
N LEU A 31 5.62 -2.49 13.44
CA LEU A 31 5.71 -3.12 12.12
C LEU A 31 5.23 -2.17 11.02
N LEU A 32 4.18 -1.40 11.28
CA LEU A 32 3.70 -0.35 10.36
C LEU A 32 4.80 0.68 10.07
N GLN A 33 5.50 1.16 11.10
CA GLN A 33 6.57 2.13 10.92
C GLN A 33 7.72 1.55 10.09
N ILE A 34 8.14 0.33 10.36
CA ILE A 34 9.21 -0.36 9.61
C ILE A 34 8.80 -0.47 8.14
N HIS A 35 7.57 -0.91 7.87
CA HIS A 35 7.02 -1.01 6.52
C HIS A 35 7.06 0.35 5.79
N LEU A 36 6.55 1.41 6.41
CA LEU A 36 6.49 2.74 5.80
C LEU A 36 7.88 3.36 5.57
N GLU A 37 8.83 3.15 6.48
CA GLU A 37 10.22 3.60 6.29
C GLU A 37 10.90 2.89 5.10
N ARG A 38 10.56 1.63 4.84
CA ARG A 38 11.04 0.93 3.65
C ARG A 38 10.39 1.48 2.39
N LEU A 39 9.09 1.70 2.37
CA LEU A 39 8.37 2.26 1.22
C LEU A 39 8.86 3.66 0.83
N LYS A 40 9.30 4.47 1.79
CA LYS A 40 9.92 5.79 1.51
C LYS A 40 11.19 5.70 0.65
N LYS A 41 11.76 4.51 0.48
CA LYS A 41 12.94 4.28 -0.36
C LYS A 41 12.60 3.94 -1.80
N CYS A 42 11.32 3.71 -2.13
CA CYS A 42 10.87 3.54 -3.51
C CYS A 42 11.12 4.81 -4.32
N LYS A 43 11.58 4.64 -5.55
CA LYS A 43 11.95 5.75 -6.45
C LYS A 43 10.88 6.01 -7.52
N GLU A 44 10.12 4.99 -7.88
CA GLU A 44 9.09 5.05 -8.94
C GLU A 44 7.71 5.47 -8.40
N VAL A 45 7.64 5.94 -7.15
CA VAL A 45 6.42 6.31 -6.45
C VAL A 45 6.44 7.79 -6.11
N SER A 46 5.44 8.55 -6.60
CA SER A 46 5.32 9.98 -6.33
C SER A 46 4.69 10.29 -4.96
N LYS A 47 3.86 9.36 -4.43
CA LYS A 47 3.13 9.55 -3.18
C LYS A 47 2.82 8.20 -2.53
N ILE A 48 2.89 8.14 -1.21
CA ILE A 48 2.49 6.99 -0.40
C ILE A 48 1.24 7.36 0.41
N ILE A 49 0.23 6.49 0.38
CA ILE A 49 -1.00 6.64 1.15
C ILE A 49 -1.22 5.37 1.96
N VAL A 50 -1.51 5.51 3.25
CA VAL A 50 -2.03 4.42 4.09
C VAL A 50 -3.55 4.47 4.06
N ALA A 51 -4.18 3.43 3.52
CA ALA A 51 -5.63 3.28 3.50
C ALA A 51 -6.07 2.42 4.70
N THR A 52 -6.67 3.04 5.69
CA THR A 52 -7.22 2.36 6.87
C THR A 52 -8.75 2.38 6.86
N THR A 53 -9.39 1.78 7.86
CA THR A 53 -10.84 1.76 7.94
C THR A 53 -11.38 2.97 8.71
N ASP A 54 -12.68 3.19 8.62
CA ASP A 54 -13.42 4.22 9.37
C ASP A 54 -13.82 3.76 10.78
N LYS A 55 -13.39 2.56 11.20
CA LYS A 55 -13.66 2.04 12.53
C LYS A 55 -12.89 2.80 13.62
N PRO A 56 -13.50 2.99 14.82
CA PRO A 56 -12.84 3.67 15.93
C PRO A 56 -11.50 3.05 16.35
N GLU A 57 -11.39 1.71 16.31
CA GLU A 57 -10.15 0.98 16.65
C GLU A 57 -9.00 1.25 15.68
N ASP A 58 -9.29 1.67 14.46
CA ASP A 58 -8.27 1.98 13.45
C ASP A 58 -7.82 3.45 13.46
N GLU A 59 -8.42 4.28 14.31
CA GLU A 59 -8.00 5.68 14.50
C GLU A 59 -6.52 5.81 14.88
N ILE A 60 -6.00 4.85 15.63
CA ILE A 60 -4.59 4.83 16.00
C ILE A 60 -3.66 4.68 14.79
N ILE A 61 -4.07 3.91 13.77
CA ILE A 61 -3.30 3.74 12.53
C ILE A 61 -3.27 5.06 11.78
N TYR A 62 -4.42 5.72 11.66
CA TYR A 62 -4.53 7.02 11.00
C TYR A 62 -3.57 8.04 11.65
N LYS A 63 -3.63 8.20 12.97
CA LYS A 63 -2.79 9.13 13.71
C LYS A 63 -1.29 8.81 13.57
N LYS A 64 -0.91 7.55 13.80
CA LYS A 64 0.51 7.13 13.64
C LYS A 64 1.03 7.38 12.23
N THR A 65 0.21 7.20 11.20
CA THR A 65 0.57 7.48 9.81
C THR A 65 0.87 8.96 9.59
N ILE A 66 -0.01 9.83 10.09
CA ILE A 66 0.18 11.29 10.01
C ILE A 66 1.45 11.73 10.78
N ASP A 67 1.67 11.18 11.98
CA ASP A 67 2.86 11.48 12.79
C ASP A 67 4.16 11.08 12.07
N LEU A 68 4.12 10.06 11.22
CA LEU A 68 5.25 9.65 10.37
C LEU A 68 5.40 10.50 9.09
N GLY A 69 4.57 11.52 8.91
CA GLY A 69 4.59 12.42 7.75
C GLY A 69 4.09 11.76 6.46
N ILE A 70 3.21 10.75 6.57
CA ILE A 70 2.61 10.04 5.43
C ILE A 70 1.12 10.34 5.36
N VAL A 71 0.59 10.41 4.15
CA VAL A 71 -0.84 10.64 3.93
C VAL A 71 -1.64 9.42 4.39
N ALA A 72 -2.70 9.65 5.14
CA ALA A 72 -3.65 8.63 5.57
C ALA A 72 -5.04 8.90 4.98
N SER A 73 -5.74 7.83 4.60
CA SER A 73 -7.13 7.86 4.13
C SER A 73 -7.95 6.84 4.91
N LYS A 74 -9.21 7.17 5.18
CA LYS A 74 -10.18 6.28 5.82
C LYS A 74 -11.23 5.83 4.82
N GLY A 75 -11.74 4.61 4.97
CA GLY A 75 -12.81 4.10 4.13
C GLY A 75 -13.41 2.80 4.66
N SER A 76 -14.32 2.22 3.88
CA SER A 76 -15.05 1.01 4.26
C SER A 76 -14.11 -0.16 4.61
N GLU A 77 -14.40 -0.86 5.72
CA GLU A 77 -13.73 -2.12 6.03
C GLU A 77 -14.11 -3.22 5.06
N GLN A 78 -15.38 -3.31 4.69
CA GLN A 78 -15.93 -4.40 3.89
C GLN A 78 -15.63 -4.23 2.40
N ASN A 79 -15.67 -3.00 1.88
CA ASN A 79 -15.38 -2.70 0.48
C ASN A 79 -13.94 -2.19 0.32
N VAL A 80 -13.01 -3.13 0.19
CA VAL A 80 -11.57 -2.83 0.04
C VAL A 80 -11.31 -2.06 -1.25
N LEU A 81 -11.96 -2.42 -2.34
CA LEU A 81 -11.77 -1.75 -3.64
C LEU A 81 -12.21 -0.29 -3.58
N ASP A 82 -13.37 -0.01 -3.01
CA ASP A 82 -13.83 1.36 -2.79
C ASP A 82 -12.87 2.14 -1.89
N ARG A 83 -12.37 1.52 -0.82
CA ARG A 83 -11.39 2.17 0.06
C ARG A 83 -10.14 2.62 -0.70
N PHE A 84 -9.62 1.80 -1.62
CA PHE A 84 -8.51 2.18 -2.49
C PHE A 84 -8.89 3.30 -3.44
N TYR A 85 -10.06 3.23 -4.08
CA TYR A 85 -10.56 4.28 -4.95
C TYR A 85 -10.68 5.62 -4.23
N GLN A 86 -11.31 5.64 -3.04
CA GLN A 86 -11.47 6.86 -2.24
C GLN A 86 -10.12 7.48 -1.84
N ALA A 87 -9.10 6.65 -1.60
CA ALA A 87 -7.76 7.12 -1.24
C ALA A 87 -7.08 7.93 -2.35
N VAL A 88 -7.37 7.64 -3.63
CA VAL A 88 -6.65 8.23 -4.78
C VAL A 88 -7.52 9.05 -5.73
N LYS A 89 -8.85 9.06 -5.57
CA LYS A 89 -9.78 9.66 -6.54
C LYS A 89 -9.51 11.13 -6.86
N ASN A 90 -9.00 11.90 -5.89
CA ASN A 90 -8.70 13.32 -6.06
C ASN A 90 -7.35 13.54 -6.75
N ASP A 91 -6.40 12.65 -6.56
CA ASP A 91 -5.08 12.72 -7.18
C ASP A 91 -5.10 12.24 -8.63
N LYS A 92 -6.04 11.35 -8.99
CA LYS A 92 -6.21 10.78 -10.34
C LYS A 92 -4.87 10.32 -10.94
N PRO A 93 -4.15 9.40 -10.29
CA PRO A 93 -2.86 8.95 -10.79
C PRO A 93 -3.02 8.17 -12.10
N ASP A 94 -1.92 7.98 -12.83
CA ASP A 94 -1.89 7.06 -13.98
C ASP A 94 -1.92 5.61 -13.48
N TRP A 95 -1.10 5.33 -12.45
CA TRP A 95 -0.91 4.00 -11.89
C TRP A 95 -1.09 3.97 -10.37
N ILE A 96 -1.57 2.85 -9.89
CA ILE A 96 -1.71 2.55 -8.46
C ILE A 96 -0.89 1.30 -8.16
N VAL A 97 -0.11 1.37 -7.08
CA VAL A 97 0.56 0.20 -6.49
C VAL A 97 -0.21 -0.19 -5.24
N ARG A 98 -0.60 -1.46 -5.13
CA ARG A 98 -1.29 -2.00 -3.95
C ARG A 98 -0.36 -2.89 -3.15
N LEU A 99 -0.22 -2.57 -1.86
CA LEU A 99 0.51 -3.37 -0.89
C LEU A 99 -0.32 -3.59 0.38
N THR A 100 0.13 -4.51 1.21
CA THR A 100 -0.42 -4.76 2.55
C THR A 100 0.60 -4.39 3.62
N SER A 101 0.16 -3.67 4.65
CA SER A 101 1.05 -3.12 5.69
C SER A 101 1.58 -4.15 6.68
N ASP A 102 1.10 -5.39 6.62
CA ASP A 102 1.57 -6.51 7.44
C ASP A 102 2.80 -7.23 6.86
N CYS A 103 3.39 -6.67 5.81
CA CYS A 103 4.63 -7.13 5.18
C CYS A 103 5.76 -6.12 5.46
N PRO A 104 6.32 -6.09 6.67
CA PRO A 104 7.27 -5.04 7.08
C PRO A 104 8.62 -5.12 6.37
N LEU A 105 8.96 -6.27 5.79
CA LEU A 105 10.25 -6.51 5.11
C LEU A 105 10.15 -6.39 3.59
N ILE A 106 9.11 -5.77 3.06
CA ILE A 106 8.97 -5.51 1.63
C ILE A 106 10.24 -4.86 1.05
N ASP A 107 10.71 -5.35 -0.09
CA ASP A 107 11.89 -4.78 -0.75
C ASP A 107 11.50 -3.60 -1.66
N PRO A 108 11.94 -2.37 -1.34
CA PRO A 108 11.66 -1.20 -2.16
C PRO A 108 12.14 -1.32 -3.60
N LYS A 109 13.28 -1.99 -3.83
CA LYS A 109 13.80 -2.22 -5.18
C LYS A 109 12.89 -3.14 -5.96
N LEU A 110 12.38 -4.21 -5.36
CA LEU A 110 11.42 -5.10 -6.00
C LEU A 110 10.13 -4.35 -6.37
N VAL A 111 9.62 -3.47 -5.49
CA VAL A 111 8.46 -2.64 -5.78
C VAL A 111 8.72 -1.80 -7.03
N ASP A 112 9.85 -1.10 -7.09
CA ASP A 112 10.22 -0.27 -8.25
C ASP A 112 10.37 -1.12 -9.52
N ASP A 113 11.02 -2.28 -9.46
CA ASP A 113 11.22 -3.18 -10.59
C ASP A 113 9.86 -3.69 -11.16
N ILE A 114 8.90 -4.04 -10.30
CA ILE A 114 7.56 -4.47 -10.73
C ILE A 114 6.79 -3.29 -11.35
N ILE A 115 6.87 -2.09 -10.79
CA ILE A 115 6.24 -0.89 -11.36
C ILE A 115 6.74 -0.69 -12.80
N LEU A 116 8.05 -0.63 -12.98
CA LEU A 116 8.65 -0.41 -14.30
C LEU A 116 8.31 -1.52 -15.28
N PHE A 117 8.33 -2.77 -14.83
CA PHE A 117 7.96 -3.90 -15.67
C PHE A 117 6.50 -3.76 -16.18
N VAL A 118 5.54 -3.55 -15.27
CA VAL A 118 4.12 -3.44 -15.63
C VAL A 118 3.84 -2.23 -16.53
N GLN A 119 4.50 -1.09 -16.26
CA GLN A 119 4.33 0.13 -17.06
C GLN A 119 4.86 0.00 -18.49
N ASN A 120 5.84 -0.88 -18.71
CA ASN A 120 6.40 -1.15 -20.05
C ASN A 120 5.58 -2.19 -20.84
N GLU A 121 4.65 -2.88 -20.20
CA GLU A 121 3.75 -3.83 -20.86
C GLU A 121 2.42 -3.17 -21.21
N ASP A 122 1.79 -3.61 -22.28
CA ASP A 122 0.45 -3.11 -22.69
C ASP A 122 -0.65 -3.86 -21.90
N VAL A 123 -0.67 -3.63 -20.60
CA VAL A 123 -1.61 -4.28 -19.67
C VAL A 123 -2.26 -3.24 -18.76
N ASP A 124 -3.40 -3.58 -18.17
CA ASP A 124 -4.09 -2.74 -17.20
C ASP A 124 -3.80 -3.13 -15.75
N TYR A 125 -3.26 -4.34 -15.56
CA TYR A 125 -2.91 -4.92 -14.25
C TYR A 125 -1.73 -5.88 -14.39
N GLY A 126 -0.83 -5.84 -13.44
CA GLY A 126 0.27 -6.79 -13.28
C GLY A 126 0.60 -7.03 -11.82
N ALA A 127 1.09 -8.22 -11.51
CA ALA A 127 1.46 -8.61 -10.16
C ALA A 127 2.49 -9.74 -10.17
N ASN A 128 3.24 -9.87 -9.09
CA ASN A 128 4.21 -10.96 -8.89
C ASN A 128 3.66 -12.14 -8.06
N ILE A 129 2.33 -12.25 -7.94
CA ILE A 129 1.65 -13.21 -7.04
C ILE A 129 1.13 -14.48 -7.73
N LEU A 130 1.04 -14.49 -9.06
CA LEU A 130 0.46 -15.62 -9.81
C LEU A 130 1.37 -16.85 -9.85
N ILE A 131 2.67 -16.65 -9.80
CA ILE A 131 3.68 -17.71 -9.70
C ILE A 131 4.53 -17.36 -8.48
N GLU A 132 4.57 -18.25 -7.51
CA GLU A 132 5.29 -18.04 -6.23
C GLU A 132 6.81 -18.12 -6.43
N ASN A 133 7.39 -17.09 -7.03
CA ASN A 133 8.83 -16.97 -7.25
C ASN A 133 9.53 -16.07 -6.22
N PHE A 134 8.76 -15.41 -5.35
CA PHE A 134 9.27 -14.50 -4.31
C PHE A 134 8.87 -15.01 -2.94
N PRO A 135 9.66 -14.69 -1.90
CA PRO A 135 9.28 -14.99 -0.52
C PRO A 135 7.93 -14.35 -0.16
N ASP A 136 7.19 -15.01 0.72
CA ASP A 136 5.96 -14.44 1.30
C ASP A 136 6.23 -13.06 1.93
N GLY A 137 5.33 -12.12 1.71
CA GLY A 137 5.49 -10.73 2.14
C GLY A 137 6.18 -9.81 1.11
N GLN A 138 6.43 -10.31 -0.10
CA GLN A 138 6.97 -9.53 -1.23
C GLN A 138 5.93 -9.32 -2.34
N ASP A 139 4.64 -9.35 -2.01
CA ASP A 139 3.55 -9.23 -2.96
C ASP A 139 3.35 -7.78 -3.39
N VAL A 140 3.38 -7.55 -4.70
CA VAL A 140 3.19 -6.23 -5.33
C VAL A 140 2.18 -6.35 -6.45
N GLU A 141 1.15 -5.52 -6.40
CA GLU A 141 0.16 -5.38 -7.47
C GLU A 141 0.23 -3.97 -8.03
N VAL A 142 0.24 -3.85 -9.36
CA VAL A 142 0.30 -2.57 -10.08
C VAL A 142 -0.80 -2.53 -11.12
N PHE A 143 -1.61 -1.48 -11.14
CA PHE A 143 -2.72 -1.36 -12.07
C PHE A 143 -3.02 0.10 -12.44
N LYS A 144 -3.63 0.28 -13.62
CA LYS A 144 -4.07 1.61 -14.08
C LYS A 144 -5.22 2.12 -13.22
N PHE A 145 -5.23 3.43 -12.92
CA PHE A 145 -6.35 4.06 -12.22
C PHE A 145 -7.67 3.93 -13.01
N SER A 146 -7.60 3.92 -14.33
CA SER A 146 -8.76 3.70 -15.19
C SER A 146 -9.42 2.34 -14.96
N ALA A 147 -8.64 1.29 -14.66
CA ALA A 147 -9.16 -0.04 -14.33
C ALA A 147 -9.94 -0.08 -13.01
N LEU A 148 -9.59 0.80 -12.07
CA LEU A 148 -10.27 0.88 -10.77
C LEU A 148 -11.66 1.55 -10.86
N LYS A 149 -11.93 2.30 -11.94
CA LYS A 149 -13.20 3.02 -12.14
C LYS A 149 -14.31 2.16 -12.75
N ASN A 150 -13.95 1.04 -13.33
CA ASN A 150 -14.87 0.09 -13.97
C ASN A 150 -15.26 -1.01 -12.99
#